data_86508b14aa504cc2760fcc6bce4f1618
#
_entry.id   86508b14aa504cc2760fcc6bce4f1618
#
_cell.length_a   1.000
_cell.length_b   1.000
_cell.length_c   1.000
_cell.angle_alpha   90.00
_cell.angle_beta   90.00
_cell.angle_gamma   90.00
#
_symmetry.space_group_name_H-M   'P 1'
#
loop_
_entity.id
_entity.type
_entity.pdbx_description
1 polymer ?
#
loop_
_entity_poly.entity_id
_entity_poly.type
_entity_poly.pdbx_seq_one_letter_code
_entity_poly.pdbx_strand_id
1 'polypeptide(L)'
;MDCLLKLYRGDLCFADIQGMAMWWFNKGKRKEIWDEDIQWPIGDIEAAHKIRDICRSAASSAEKVGGFADRSDDPDNKTNKDETERYERAAKTAMKIAIKISDDLLRDSAVRQIVNLCLKANDLRTARILFRAIQAVSIREDVLNEYPILRQ
;
A
#
# COMPACT_ATOMS: atom_id res chain seq x y z
N MET A 1 18.18 44.03 -26.57
CA MET A 1 19.01 43.40 -25.51
C MET A 1 18.31 43.36 -24.15
N ASP A 2 17.23 44.08 -23.95
CA ASP A 2 16.54 44.12 -22.63
C ASP A 2 15.56 42.95 -22.36
N CYS A 3 15.19 42.18 -23.36
CA CYS A 3 14.31 41.01 -23.16
C CYS A 3 15.00 39.76 -22.53
N LEU A 4 16.30 39.63 -22.71
CA LEU A 4 17.07 38.50 -22.18
C LEU A 4 17.44 38.68 -20.69
N LEU A 5 17.51 39.94 -20.22
CA LEU A 5 17.81 40.26 -18.82
C LEU A 5 16.59 40.16 -17.90
N LYS A 6 15.35 40.21 -18.45
CA LYS A 6 14.11 39.97 -17.67
C LYS A 6 13.84 38.52 -17.39
N LEU A 7 14.36 37.59 -18.22
CA LEU A 7 14.28 36.16 -17.99
C LEU A 7 15.27 35.67 -16.91
N TYR A 8 16.27 36.48 -16.61
CA TYR A 8 17.29 36.12 -15.59
C TYR A 8 17.03 36.72 -14.21
N ARG A 9 16.05 37.59 -14.08
CA ARG A 9 15.58 38.14 -12.81
C ARG A 9 14.28 37.49 -12.40
N GLY A 10 14.38 36.32 -11.86
CA GLY A 10 13.59 35.68 -10.80
C GLY A 10 12.12 36.05 -10.52
N ASP A 11 11.35 36.61 -11.49
CA ASP A 11 9.96 36.97 -11.29
C ASP A 11 8.94 35.97 -11.91
N LEU A 12 9.40 34.84 -12.38
CA LEU A 12 8.53 33.68 -12.55
C LEU A 12 8.40 33.01 -11.17
N CYS A 13 7.25 33.21 -10.54
CA CYS A 13 6.93 32.63 -9.25
C CYS A 13 7.35 31.15 -9.23
N PHE A 14 8.28 30.84 -8.33
CA PHE A 14 8.79 29.48 -8.08
C PHE A 14 7.67 28.49 -7.80
N ALA A 15 6.51 28.98 -7.37
CA ALA A 15 5.25 28.25 -7.21
C ALA A 15 4.68 27.70 -8.51
N ASP A 16 4.79 28.41 -9.64
CA ASP A 16 4.24 27.96 -10.93
C ASP A 16 5.07 26.82 -11.53
N ILE A 17 6.40 26.84 -11.32
CA ILE A 17 7.30 25.77 -11.78
C ILE A 17 7.11 24.51 -10.94
N GLN A 18 6.90 24.64 -9.64
CA GLN A 18 6.61 23.50 -8.77
C GLN A 18 5.24 22.88 -9.06
N GLY A 19 4.24 23.67 -9.35
CA GLY A 19 2.92 23.20 -9.77
C GLY A 19 2.95 22.45 -11.11
N MET A 20 3.70 22.96 -12.09
CA MET A 20 3.88 22.31 -13.39
C MET A 20 4.74 21.04 -13.29
N ALA A 21 5.79 21.05 -12.48
CA ALA A 21 6.64 19.87 -12.26
C ALA A 21 5.87 18.75 -11.54
N MET A 22 5.07 19.07 -10.54
CA MET A 22 4.20 18.09 -9.87
C MET A 22 3.11 17.55 -10.80
N TRP A 23 2.55 18.37 -11.66
CA TRP A 23 1.55 17.94 -12.63
C TRP A 23 2.13 17.01 -13.69
N TRP A 24 3.37 17.25 -14.13
CA TRP A 24 4.08 16.39 -15.08
C TRP A 24 4.45 15.04 -14.48
N PHE A 25 4.90 15.00 -13.22
CA PHE A 25 5.23 13.75 -12.52
C PHE A 25 4.00 12.93 -12.16
N ASN A 26 2.84 13.57 -12.01
CA ASN A 26 1.60 12.87 -11.66
C ASN A 26 0.83 12.34 -12.88
N LYS A 27 1.28 12.64 -14.10
CA LYS A 27 0.59 12.30 -15.36
C LYS A 27 0.59 10.81 -15.72
N GLY A 28 1.29 9.96 -14.96
CA GLY A 28 1.42 8.53 -15.21
C GLY A 28 0.94 7.60 -14.10
N LYS A 29 0.68 8.10 -12.90
CA LYS A 29 0.21 7.25 -11.80
C LYS A 29 -1.32 7.22 -11.79
N ARG A 30 -1.90 6.05 -12.06
CA ARG A 30 -3.34 5.83 -11.87
C ARG A 30 -3.68 6.15 -10.42
N LYS A 31 -4.75 6.93 -10.21
CA LYS A 31 -5.29 7.14 -8.87
C LYS A 31 -5.85 5.80 -8.39
N GLU A 32 -5.25 5.27 -7.36
CA GLU A 32 -5.65 4.00 -6.77
C GLU A 32 -6.59 4.24 -5.58
N ILE A 33 -7.29 3.19 -5.17
CA ILE A 33 -8.28 3.27 -4.08
C ILE A 33 -7.64 3.70 -2.75
N TRP A 34 -6.34 3.44 -2.56
CA TRP A 34 -5.57 3.85 -1.38
C TRP A 34 -4.98 5.26 -1.47
N ASP A 35 -5.15 5.94 -2.61
CA ASP A 35 -4.77 7.34 -2.80
C ASP A 35 -5.93 8.29 -2.51
N GLU A 36 -7.12 7.76 -2.18
CA GLU A 36 -8.26 8.56 -1.78
C GLU A 36 -8.07 9.09 -0.36
N ASP A 37 -8.37 10.38 -0.20
CA ASP A 37 -8.44 10.99 1.13
C ASP A 37 -9.60 10.39 1.92
N ILE A 38 -9.26 9.69 2.99
CA ILE A 38 -10.25 9.10 3.89
C ILE A 38 -10.81 10.20 4.77
N GLN A 39 -12.09 10.51 4.57
CA GLN A 39 -12.81 11.45 5.41
C GLN A 39 -13.06 10.82 6.79
N TRP A 40 -12.26 11.21 7.78
CA TRP A 40 -12.44 10.76 9.16
C TRP A 40 -13.44 11.64 9.89
N PRO A 41 -14.26 11.09 10.83
CA PRO A 41 -14.31 9.69 11.26
C PRO A 41 -15.15 8.79 10.33
N ILE A 42 -14.72 7.54 10.15
CA ILE A 42 -15.51 6.46 9.52
C ILE A 42 -15.82 5.39 10.56
N GLY A 43 -16.93 4.67 10.36
CA GLY A 43 -17.32 3.56 11.24
C GLY A 43 -16.38 2.35 11.07
N ASP A 44 -16.27 1.53 12.13
CA ASP A 44 -15.38 0.35 12.14
C ASP A 44 -15.70 -0.64 11.01
N ILE A 45 -16.99 -0.84 10.70
CA ILE A 45 -17.43 -1.72 9.60
C ILE A 45 -17.01 -1.15 8.25
N GLU A 46 -17.17 0.15 8.05
CA GLU A 46 -16.77 0.83 6.82
C GLU A 46 -15.25 0.79 6.65
N ALA A 47 -14.48 1.00 7.72
CA ALA A 47 -13.04 0.87 7.76
C ALA A 47 -12.59 -0.55 7.36
N ALA A 48 -13.23 -1.59 7.91
CA ALA A 48 -12.94 -2.98 7.57
C ALA A 48 -13.27 -3.30 6.10
N HIS A 49 -14.36 -2.78 5.55
CA HIS A 49 -14.70 -2.92 4.13
C HIS A 49 -13.65 -2.23 3.25
N LYS A 50 -13.24 -1.01 3.59
CA LYS A 50 -12.22 -0.27 2.83
C LYS A 50 -10.89 -1.00 2.81
N ILE A 51 -10.47 -1.60 3.92
CA ILE A 51 -9.27 -2.44 3.99
C ILE A 51 -9.40 -3.65 3.05
N ARG A 52 -10.53 -4.32 3.05
CA ARG A 52 -10.81 -5.46 2.15
C ARG A 52 -10.69 -5.06 0.69
N ASP A 53 -11.27 -3.93 0.32
CA ASP A 53 -11.24 -3.43 -1.06
C ASP A 53 -9.82 -3.03 -1.49
N ILE A 54 -9.04 -2.39 -0.60
CA ILE A 54 -7.62 -2.09 -0.81
C ILE A 54 -6.84 -3.39 -1.05
N CYS A 55 -6.96 -4.37 -0.16
CA CYS A 55 -6.24 -5.65 -0.28
C CYS A 55 -6.62 -6.39 -1.56
N ARG A 56 -7.90 -6.38 -1.95
CA ARG A 56 -8.38 -6.98 -3.18
C ARG A 56 -7.80 -6.30 -4.42
N SER A 57 -7.79 -4.98 -4.43
CA SER A 57 -7.25 -4.19 -5.56
C SER A 57 -5.74 -4.34 -5.72
N ALA A 58 -5.01 -4.56 -4.63
CA ALA A 58 -3.57 -4.77 -4.63
C ALA A 58 -3.14 -6.24 -4.81
N ALA A 59 -4.08 -7.19 -4.78
CA ALA A 59 -3.76 -8.63 -4.80
C ALA A 59 -2.94 -9.04 -6.03
N SER A 60 -3.29 -8.55 -7.22
CA SER A 60 -2.54 -8.88 -8.45
C SER A 60 -1.12 -8.33 -8.44
N SER A 61 -0.90 -7.14 -7.87
CA SER A 61 0.45 -6.57 -7.71
C SER A 61 1.27 -7.38 -6.71
N ALA A 62 0.66 -7.79 -5.59
CA ALA A 62 1.30 -8.65 -4.59
C ALA A 62 1.70 -10.02 -5.18
N GLU A 63 0.82 -10.66 -5.97
CA GLU A 63 1.12 -11.93 -6.64
C GLU A 63 2.27 -11.82 -7.64
N LYS A 64 2.34 -10.73 -8.39
CA LYS A 64 3.46 -10.46 -9.29
C LYS A 64 4.77 -10.29 -8.49
N VAL A 65 4.76 -9.49 -7.43
CA VAL A 65 5.92 -9.29 -6.55
C VAL A 65 6.39 -10.63 -5.98
N GLY A 66 5.47 -11.47 -5.48
CA GLY A 66 5.80 -12.81 -4.99
C GLY A 66 6.39 -13.73 -6.05
N GLY A 67 5.91 -13.65 -7.29
CA GLY A 67 6.43 -14.44 -8.43
C GLY A 67 7.79 -13.96 -8.95
N PHE A 68 8.17 -12.71 -8.69
CA PHE A 68 9.50 -12.20 -9.08
C PHE A 68 10.61 -12.70 -8.15
N ALA A 69 10.30 -13.07 -6.92
CA ALA A 69 11.27 -13.61 -5.97
C ALA A 69 11.96 -14.90 -6.51
N ASP A 70 11.29 -15.65 -7.39
CA ASP A 70 11.83 -16.86 -8.02
C ASP A 70 12.58 -16.60 -9.34
N ARG A 71 12.53 -15.38 -9.85
CA ARG A 71 13.17 -15.01 -11.14
C ARG A 71 14.26 -13.99 -10.89
N SER A 72 15.47 -14.49 -10.66
CA SER A 72 16.65 -13.70 -10.29
C SER A 72 17.31 -12.91 -11.45
N ASP A 73 16.67 -12.74 -12.61
CA ASP A 73 17.41 -12.38 -13.83
C ASP A 73 17.27 -10.93 -14.34
N ASP A 74 16.50 -10.05 -13.67
CA ASP A 74 16.52 -8.64 -14.08
C ASP A 74 16.22 -7.66 -12.93
N PRO A 75 17.26 -7.15 -12.24
CA PRO A 75 17.08 -6.18 -11.15
C PRO A 75 16.59 -4.80 -11.62
N ASP A 76 16.58 -4.54 -12.93
CA ASP A 76 16.28 -3.22 -13.50
C ASP A 76 14.90 -3.15 -14.16
N ASN A 77 14.06 -4.13 -13.94
CA ASN A 77 12.71 -4.14 -14.51
C ASN A 77 11.81 -3.12 -13.81
N LYS A 78 11.58 -2.00 -14.48
CA LYS A 78 10.70 -0.90 -14.04
C LYS A 78 9.32 -1.41 -13.59
N THR A 79 8.81 -2.45 -14.26
CA THR A 79 7.52 -3.08 -13.93
C THR A 79 7.53 -3.70 -12.53
N ASN A 80 8.64 -4.35 -12.13
CA ASN A 80 8.77 -4.95 -10.80
C ASN A 80 8.75 -3.89 -9.71
N LYS A 81 9.45 -2.78 -9.94
CA LYS A 81 9.50 -1.66 -9.01
C LYS A 81 8.12 -1.00 -8.85
N ASP A 82 7.41 -0.80 -9.95
CA ASP A 82 6.08 -0.18 -9.92
C ASP A 82 5.07 -1.09 -9.18
N GLU A 83 5.10 -2.42 -9.40
CA GLU A 83 4.22 -3.36 -8.70
C GLU A 83 4.56 -3.48 -7.21
N THR A 84 5.86 -3.46 -6.87
CA THR A 84 6.30 -3.43 -5.46
C THR A 84 5.83 -2.17 -4.76
N GLU A 85 6.01 -1.01 -5.37
CA GLU A 85 5.54 0.27 -4.82
C GLU A 85 4.01 0.27 -4.63
N ARG A 86 3.26 -0.29 -5.59
CA ARG A 86 1.80 -0.43 -5.48
C ARG A 86 1.40 -1.28 -4.28
N TYR A 87 1.97 -2.46 -4.15
CA TYR A 87 1.72 -3.37 -3.04
C TYR A 87 2.04 -2.71 -1.69
N GLU A 88 3.23 -2.13 -1.54
CA GLU A 88 3.67 -1.50 -0.29
C GLU A 88 2.78 -0.33 0.12
N ARG A 89 2.38 0.52 -0.83
CA ARG A 89 1.46 1.63 -0.57
C ARG A 89 0.09 1.15 -0.11
N ALA A 90 -0.45 0.11 -0.77
CA ALA A 90 -1.72 -0.49 -0.39
C ALA A 90 -1.67 -1.09 1.03
N ALA A 91 -0.66 -1.90 1.32
CA ALA A 91 -0.46 -2.51 2.63
C ALA A 91 -0.31 -1.45 3.74
N LYS A 92 0.49 -0.41 3.49
CA LYS A 92 0.70 0.70 4.43
C LYS A 92 -0.60 1.48 4.69
N THR A 93 -1.40 1.75 3.66
CA THR A 93 -2.68 2.46 3.83
C THR A 93 -3.69 1.58 4.57
N ALA A 94 -3.79 0.30 4.22
CA ALA A 94 -4.65 -0.65 4.94
C ALA A 94 -4.31 -0.72 6.44
N MET A 95 -3.01 -0.75 6.79
CA MET A 95 -2.57 -0.72 8.18
C MET A 95 -2.94 0.57 8.91
N LYS A 96 -2.79 1.73 8.25
CA LYS A 96 -3.19 3.02 8.84
C LYS A 96 -4.69 3.08 9.16
N ILE A 97 -5.51 2.40 8.38
CA ILE A 97 -6.94 2.29 8.64
C ILE A 97 -7.18 1.29 9.78
N ALA A 98 -6.55 0.12 9.75
CA ALA A 98 -6.75 -0.95 10.72
C ALA A 98 -6.46 -0.52 12.17
N ILE A 99 -5.40 0.27 12.41
CA ILE A 99 -5.07 0.76 13.76
C ILE A 99 -6.10 1.72 14.35
N LYS A 100 -7.03 2.24 13.54
CA LYS A 100 -8.11 3.15 13.98
C LYS A 100 -9.42 2.43 14.24
N ILE A 101 -9.52 1.13 13.92
CA ILE A 101 -10.69 0.32 14.24
C ILE A 101 -10.73 0.09 15.74
N SER A 102 -11.85 0.46 16.37
CA SER A 102 -12.06 0.35 17.82
C SER A 102 -12.44 -1.06 18.23
N ASP A 103 -13.25 -1.76 17.42
CA ASP A 103 -13.65 -3.14 17.66
C ASP A 103 -12.50 -4.10 17.40
N ASP A 104 -12.10 -4.83 18.44
CA ASP A 104 -10.94 -5.73 18.39
C ASP A 104 -11.11 -6.87 17.38
N LEU A 105 -12.30 -7.43 17.25
CA LEU A 105 -12.56 -8.53 16.33
C LEU A 105 -12.55 -8.08 14.86
N LEU A 106 -13.15 -6.91 14.59
CA LEU A 106 -13.12 -6.31 13.27
C LEU A 106 -11.69 -5.91 12.89
N ARG A 107 -10.92 -5.36 13.84
CA ARG A 107 -9.51 -5.03 13.63
C ARG A 107 -8.69 -6.27 13.29
N ASP A 108 -8.82 -7.34 14.06
CA ASP A 108 -8.09 -8.58 13.84
C ASP A 108 -8.47 -9.24 12.50
N SER A 109 -9.75 -9.20 12.13
CA SER A 109 -10.23 -9.64 10.82
C SER A 109 -9.63 -8.80 9.67
N ALA A 110 -9.52 -7.48 9.86
CA ALA A 110 -8.90 -6.58 8.89
C ALA A 110 -7.38 -6.86 8.76
N VAL A 111 -6.68 -7.04 9.90
CA VAL A 111 -5.26 -7.41 9.92
C VAL A 111 -5.02 -8.75 9.21
N ARG A 112 -5.91 -9.74 9.37
CA ARG A 112 -5.86 -11.00 8.60
C ARG A 112 -5.83 -10.75 7.09
N GLN A 113 -6.64 -9.80 6.57
CA GLN A 113 -6.64 -9.48 5.14
C GLN A 113 -5.29 -8.92 4.68
N ILE A 114 -4.64 -8.12 5.54
CA ILE A 114 -3.32 -7.56 5.24
C ILE A 114 -2.24 -8.66 5.31
N VAL A 115 -2.31 -9.59 6.27
CA VAL A 115 -1.43 -10.76 6.33
C VAL A 115 -1.51 -11.56 5.03
N ASN A 116 -2.73 -11.84 4.54
CA ASN A 116 -2.93 -12.56 3.28
C ASN A 116 -2.31 -11.80 2.08
N LEU A 117 -2.43 -10.48 2.05
CA LEU A 117 -1.80 -9.65 1.01
C LEU A 117 -0.27 -9.76 1.06
N CYS A 118 0.34 -9.69 2.26
CA CYS A 118 1.78 -9.85 2.44
C CYS A 118 2.28 -11.23 2.02
N LEU A 119 1.52 -12.29 2.34
CA LEU A 119 1.85 -13.67 1.93
C LEU A 119 1.83 -13.83 0.40
N LYS A 120 0.88 -13.20 -0.29
CA LYS A 120 0.85 -13.17 -1.77
C LYS A 120 2.09 -12.50 -2.36
N ALA A 121 2.62 -11.47 -1.71
CA ALA A 121 3.84 -10.79 -2.09
C ALA A 121 5.13 -11.53 -1.66
N ASN A 122 5.02 -12.70 -1.02
CA ASN A 122 6.13 -13.42 -0.39
C ASN A 122 6.88 -12.61 0.70
N ASP A 123 6.21 -11.59 1.26
CA ASP A 123 6.73 -10.79 2.37
C ASP A 123 6.44 -11.47 3.72
N LEU A 124 7.14 -12.57 3.96
CA LEU A 124 6.98 -13.37 5.18
C LEU A 124 7.34 -12.59 6.45
N ARG A 125 8.26 -11.65 6.36
CA ARG A 125 8.67 -10.83 7.50
C ARG A 125 7.52 -9.97 8.01
N THR A 126 6.91 -9.20 7.14
CA THR A 126 5.77 -8.35 7.48
C THR A 126 4.57 -9.19 7.87
N ALA A 127 4.28 -10.28 7.15
CA ALA A 127 3.19 -11.20 7.47
C ALA A 127 3.30 -11.77 8.90
N ARG A 128 4.48 -12.17 9.33
CA ARG A 128 4.72 -12.68 10.71
C ARG A 128 4.53 -11.62 11.78
N ILE A 129 4.99 -10.39 11.52
CA ILE A 129 4.79 -9.28 12.46
C ILE A 129 3.30 -9.00 12.64
N LEU A 130 2.55 -8.90 11.55
CA LEU A 130 1.12 -8.64 11.57
C LEU A 130 0.32 -9.80 12.18
N PHE A 131 0.69 -11.04 11.86
CA PHE A 131 0.08 -12.22 12.45
C PHE A 131 0.19 -12.24 13.99
N ARG A 132 1.34 -11.83 14.54
CA ARG A 132 1.53 -11.73 16.00
C ARG A 132 0.66 -10.64 16.64
N ALA A 133 0.24 -9.65 15.88
CA ALA A 133 -0.64 -8.59 16.37
C ALA A 133 -2.12 -9.02 16.48
N ILE A 134 -2.52 -10.12 15.82
CA ILE A 134 -3.89 -10.68 15.92
C ILE A 134 -4.05 -11.29 17.32
N GLN A 135 -5.05 -10.82 18.07
CA GLN A 135 -5.33 -11.28 19.44
C GLN A 135 -6.39 -12.37 19.49
N ALA A 136 -7.39 -12.33 18.60
CA ALA A 136 -8.47 -13.32 18.54
C ALA A 136 -7.92 -14.71 18.20
N VAL A 137 -8.06 -15.65 19.13
CA VAL A 137 -7.53 -17.02 19.02
C VAL A 137 -8.09 -17.74 17.79
N SER A 138 -9.41 -17.62 17.54
CA SER A 138 -10.06 -18.25 16.39
C SER A 138 -9.48 -17.75 15.06
N ILE A 139 -9.25 -16.43 14.91
CA ILE A 139 -8.66 -15.85 13.70
C ILE A 139 -7.20 -16.31 13.53
N ARG A 140 -6.44 -16.41 14.62
CA ARG A 140 -5.07 -16.93 14.59
C ARG A 140 -5.02 -18.39 14.15
N GLU A 141 -5.90 -19.22 14.69
CA GLU A 141 -6.00 -20.63 14.32
C GLU A 141 -6.36 -20.79 12.85
N ASP A 142 -7.32 -20.03 12.35
CA ASP A 142 -7.71 -20.02 10.94
C ASP A 142 -6.52 -19.66 10.03
N VAL A 143 -5.79 -18.59 10.39
CA VAL A 143 -4.59 -18.16 9.64
C VAL A 143 -3.51 -19.23 9.66
N LEU A 144 -3.25 -19.90 10.80
CA LEU A 144 -2.25 -20.96 10.91
C LEU A 144 -2.66 -22.23 10.15
N ASN A 145 -3.94 -22.52 10.05
CA ASN A 145 -4.44 -23.65 9.27
C ASN A 145 -4.30 -23.38 7.77
N GLU A 146 -4.55 -22.14 7.34
CA GLU A 146 -4.39 -21.71 5.96
C GLU A 146 -2.92 -21.55 5.57
N TYR A 147 -2.09 -21.01 6.48
CA TYR A 147 -0.68 -20.72 6.24
C TYR A 147 0.24 -21.27 7.36
N PRO A 148 0.55 -22.59 7.36
CA PRO A 148 1.39 -23.21 8.39
C PRO A 148 2.80 -22.61 8.50
N ILE A 149 3.28 -21.93 7.45
CA ILE A 149 4.59 -21.26 7.40
C ILE A 149 4.74 -20.14 8.45
N LEU A 150 3.63 -19.64 9.00
CA LEU A 150 3.62 -18.60 10.03
C LEU A 150 3.87 -19.14 11.44
N ARG A 151 3.92 -20.48 11.62
CA ARG A 151 4.19 -21.13 12.94
C ARG A 151 5.64 -20.99 13.41
N GLN A 152 6.55 -20.59 12.54
CA GLN A 152 8.00 -20.48 12.83
C GLN A 152 8.37 -19.14 13.45
#